data_54842d1c8361fbdf453a82907f223c9c
#
_entry.id   54842d1c8361fbdf453a82907f223c9c
#
_cell.length_a   1.000
_cell.length_b   1.000
_cell.length_c   1.000
_cell.angle_alpha   90.00
_cell.angle_beta   90.00
_cell.angle_gamma   90.00
#
_symmetry.space_group_name_H-M   'P 1'
#
loop_
_entity.id
_entity.type
_entity.pdbx_description
1 polymer ?
#
loop_
_entity_poly.entity_id
_entity_poly.type
_entity_poly.pdbx_seq_one_letter_code
_entity_poly.pdbx_strand_id
1 'polypeptide(L)'
;AKKAGYDGVEIMGSEGYLINQFLSSHVNKRTDRWGGDIENRMRFPVEIVKAIRAKVGEKFIICFRLSMLDLVHDGNTMQEVIVVAKALEKAGVTLLNTGIGWHEARIPTIVTSVPRAAFADVIAEVKRHVTIPVIAANRVNMPETAEQLLAENQADLVQMARPFLADPDWVAKASLGQTDLINTCIGCNQAC
;
A
#
# COMPACT_ATOMS: atom_id res chain seq x y z
N ALA A 1 -14.33 4.61 -14.12
CA ALA A 1 -13.18 5.52 -14.06
C ALA A 1 -12.76 5.92 -15.49
N LYS A 2 -12.26 5.02 -16.35
CA LYS A 2 -11.77 5.36 -17.70
C LYS A 2 -12.77 6.16 -18.55
N LYS A 3 -14.07 5.75 -18.57
CA LYS A 3 -15.13 6.47 -19.30
C LYS A 3 -15.43 7.85 -18.71
N ALA A 4 -15.10 8.09 -17.45
CA ALA A 4 -15.25 9.37 -16.77
C ALA A 4 -13.99 10.26 -16.85
N GLY A 5 -12.95 9.83 -17.61
CA GLY A 5 -11.75 10.62 -17.83
C GLY A 5 -10.65 10.45 -16.79
N TYR A 6 -10.74 9.47 -15.90
CA TYR A 6 -9.65 9.16 -14.96
C TYR A 6 -8.52 8.40 -15.66
N ASP A 7 -7.28 8.64 -15.21
CA ASP A 7 -6.06 8.02 -15.73
C ASP A 7 -5.77 6.66 -15.13
N GLY A 8 -6.36 6.35 -13.96
CA GLY A 8 -6.14 5.11 -13.25
C GLY A 8 -7.18 4.78 -12.20
N VAL A 9 -6.98 3.63 -11.57
CA VAL A 9 -7.73 3.16 -10.38
C VAL A 9 -6.79 2.52 -9.38
N GLU A 10 -7.15 2.58 -8.10
CA GLU A 10 -6.52 1.79 -7.06
C GLU A 10 -7.44 0.63 -6.66
N ILE A 11 -6.86 -0.58 -6.58
CA ILE A 11 -7.52 -1.79 -6.10
C ILE A 11 -7.13 -2.00 -4.64
N MET A 12 -8.12 -2.03 -3.75
CA MET A 12 -7.91 -2.19 -2.32
C MET A 12 -7.70 -3.66 -1.97
N GLY A 13 -6.44 -4.06 -1.74
CA GLY A 13 -6.04 -5.41 -1.36
C GLY A 13 -5.36 -5.50 0.00
N SER A 14 -5.69 -4.61 0.93
CA SER A 14 -5.03 -4.50 2.24
C SER A 14 -6.03 -4.26 3.38
N GLU A 15 -5.52 -4.06 4.59
CA GLU A 15 -6.20 -3.67 5.83
C GLU A 15 -7.37 -4.59 6.27
N GLY A 16 -7.41 -5.86 5.81
CA GLY A 16 -8.45 -6.81 6.17
C GLY A 16 -9.74 -6.71 5.33
N TYR A 17 -9.73 -5.93 4.23
CA TYR A 17 -10.86 -5.88 3.31
C TYR A 17 -10.94 -7.12 2.42
N LEU A 18 -12.02 -7.26 1.66
CA LEU A 18 -12.40 -8.46 0.92
C LEU A 18 -11.24 -9.15 0.19
N ILE A 19 -10.45 -8.42 -0.59
CA ILE A 19 -9.34 -8.99 -1.36
C ILE A 19 -8.23 -9.49 -0.43
N ASN A 20 -7.90 -8.73 0.63
CA ASN A 20 -6.92 -9.15 1.62
C ASN A 20 -7.40 -10.39 2.40
N GLN A 21 -8.71 -10.52 2.64
CA GLN A 21 -9.29 -11.71 3.26
C GLN A 21 -9.13 -12.97 2.40
N PHE A 22 -9.17 -12.85 1.08
CA PHE A 22 -8.85 -13.98 0.20
C PHE A 22 -7.35 -14.33 0.25
N LEU A 23 -6.47 -13.35 0.40
CA LEU A 23 -5.03 -13.56 0.45
C LEU A 23 -4.56 -14.20 1.76
N SER A 24 -5.15 -13.80 2.89
CA SER A 24 -4.68 -14.18 4.22
C SER A 24 -5.28 -15.49 4.72
N SER A 25 -4.42 -16.42 5.18
CA SER A 25 -4.86 -17.66 5.83
C SER A 25 -5.52 -17.42 7.19
N HIS A 26 -5.40 -16.20 7.76
CA HIS A 26 -6.13 -15.80 8.97
C HIS A 26 -7.64 -16.05 8.85
N VAL A 27 -8.25 -15.66 7.73
CA VAL A 27 -9.70 -15.83 7.48
C VAL A 27 -10.03 -16.75 6.32
N ASN A 28 -9.16 -16.89 5.32
CA ASN A 28 -9.41 -17.77 4.19
C ASN A 28 -9.17 -19.24 4.55
N LYS A 29 -10.20 -19.90 5.05
CA LYS A 29 -10.20 -21.34 5.39
C LYS A 29 -10.84 -22.21 4.28
N ARG A 30 -10.93 -21.70 3.06
CA ARG A 30 -11.48 -22.44 1.91
C ARG A 30 -10.56 -23.59 1.51
N THR A 31 -11.16 -24.66 1.01
CA THR A 31 -10.46 -25.85 0.53
C THR A 31 -10.59 -26.05 -0.98
N ASP A 32 -11.19 -25.08 -1.67
CA ASP A 32 -11.33 -25.06 -3.13
C ASP A 32 -10.19 -24.25 -3.78
N ARG A 33 -10.29 -24.04 -5.09
CA ARG A 33 -9.30 -23.31 -5.88
C ARG A 33 -9.01 -21.86 -5.44
N TRP A 34 -9.71 -21.34 -4.44
CA TRP A 34 -9.58 -19.98 -3.90
C TRP A 34 -8.95 -19.94 -2.51
N GLY A 35 -8.58 -21.09 -1.94
CA GLY A 35 -8.02 -21.22 -0.59
C GLY A 35 -6.91 -22.26 -0.51
N GLY A 36 -6.35 -22.44 0.68
CA GLY A 36 -5.18 -23.29 0.89
C GLY A 36 -3.86 -22.55 0.64
N ASP A 37 -3.04 -23.03 -0.28
CA ASP A 37 -1.74 -22.46 -0.62
C ASP A 37 -1.85 -21.05 -1.21
N ILE A 38 -0.77 -20.28 -1.12
CA ILE A 38 -0.75 -18.88 -1.57
C ILE A 38 -1.09 -18.76 -3.07
N GLU A 39 -0.73 -19.72 -3.89
CA GLU A 39 -1.05 -19.80 -5.32
C GLU A 39 -2.56 -19.81 -5.59
N ASN A 40 -3.32 -20.46 -4.72
CA ASN A 40 -4.77 -20.46 -4.77
C ASN A 40 -5.36 -19.18 -4.16
N ARG A 41 -4.86 -18.75 -3.00
CA ARG A 41 -5.34 -17.55 -2.31
C ARG A 41 -5.13 -16.27 -3.14
N MET A 42 -4.01 -16.14 -3.86
CA MET A 42 -3.74 -15.00 -4.73
C MET A 42 -4.50 -15.02 -6.05
N ARG A 43 -5.16 -16.10 -6.42
CA ARG A 43 -5.93 -16.22 -7.67
C ARG A 43 -6.98 -15.14 -7.80
N PHE A 44 -7.71 -14.84 -6.71
CA PHE A 44 -8.78 -13.85 -6.73
C PHE A 44 -8.28 -12.44 -7.10
N PRO A 45 -7.32 -11.82 -6.40
CA PRO A 45 -6.77 -10.53 -6.81
C PRO A 45 -6.12 -10.55 -8.19
N VAL A 46 -5.43 -11.62 -8.57
CA VAL A 46 -4.80 -11.73 -9.89
C VAL A 46 -5.85 -11.75 -11.00
N GLU A 47 -6.95 -12.48 -10.84
CA GLU A 47 -8.04 -12.50 -11.83
C GLU A 47 -8.75 -11.14 -11.92
N ILE A 48 -8.92 -10.42 -10.80
CA ILE A 48 -9.46 -9.05 -10.81
C ILE A 48 -8.55 -8.12 -11.64
N VAL A 49 -7.26 -8.13 -11.38
CA VAL A 49 -6.30 -7.29 -12.11
C VAL A 49 -6.32 -7.60 -13.60
N LYS A 50 -6.27 -8.88 -13.98
CA LYS A 50 -6.36 -9.31 -15.40
C LYS A 50 -7.66 -8.84 -16.06
N ALA A 51 -8.80 -8.98 -15.37
CA ALA A 51 -10.09 -8.56 -15.89
C ALA A 51 -10.16 -7.03 -16.10
N ILE A 52 -9.59 -6.25 -15.17
CA ILE A 52 -9.50 -4.80 -15.30
C ILE A 52 -8.58 -4.45 -16.48
N ARG A 53 -7.37 -5.02 -16.52
CA ARG A 53 -6.37 -4.77 -17.57
C ARG A 53 -6.94 -5.03 -18.97
N ALA A 54 -7.65 -6.14 -19.14
CA ALA A 54 -8.30 -6.49 -20.40
C ALA A 54 -9.33 -5.44 -20.85
N LYS A 55 -10.02 -4.79 -19.90
CA LYS A 55 -11.03 -3.75 -20.21
C LYS A 55 -10.46 -2.36 -20.44
N VAL A 56 -9.36 -2.01 -19.75
CA VAL A 56 -8.86 -0.63 -19.77
C VAL A 56 -7.66 -0.45 -20.72
N GLY A 57 -7.02 -1.56 -21.13
CA GLY A 57 -5.83 -1.53 -21.99
C GLY A 57 -4.55 -1.16 -21.21
N GLU A 58 -3.39 -1.18 -21.86
CA GLU A 58 -2.08 -1.13 -21.21
C GLU A 58 -1.71 0.25 -20.64
N LYS A 59 -2.22 1.33 -21.22
CA LYS A 59 -1.86 2.70 -20.82
C LYS A 59 -2.57 3.21 -19.55
N PHE A 60 -3.63 2.50 -19.11
CA PHE A 60 -4.38 2.91 -17.93
C PHE A 60 -3.66 2.47 -16.66
N ILE A 61 -3.52 3.36 -15.68
CA ILE A 61 -2.85 3.06 -14.42
C ILE A 61 -3.72 2.11 -13.59
N ILE A 62 -3.14 0.99 -13.16
CA ILE A 62 -3.71 0.09 -12.17
C ILE A 62 -2.77 0.10 -10.97
N CYS A 63 -3.12 0.85 -9.95
CA CYS A 63 -2.49 0.78 -8.65
C CYS A 63 -3.10 -0.38 -7.86
N PHE A 64 -2.29 -1.14 -7.13
CA PHE A 64 -2.78 -2.15 -6.21
C PHE A 64 -2.25 -1.87 -4.81
N ARG A 65 -3.16 -1.64 -3.85
CA ARG A 65 -2.79 -1.47 -2.46
C ARG A 65 -2.66 -2.84 -1.81
N LEU A 66 -1.41 -3.27 -1.63
CA LEU A 66 -1.07 -4.58 -1.10
C LEU A 66 -0.77 -4.48 0.40
N SER A 67 -1.36 -5.38 1.20
CA SER A 67 -0.94 -5.55 2.59
C SER A 67 0.45 -6.16 2.62
N MET A 68 1.43 -5.37 3.00
CA MET A 68 2.82 -5.82 3.10
C MET A 68 3.13 -6.40 4.49
N LEU A 69 2.25 -6.12 5.46
CA LEU A 69 2.35 -6.65 6.81
C LEU A 69 0.96 -6.66 7.45
N ASP A 70 0.38 -7.83 7.67
CA ASP A 70 -1.00 -7.94 8.16
C ASP A 70 -1.14 -7.64 9.66
N LEU A 71 -0.12 -7.96 10.48
CA LEU A 71 -0.09 -7.80 11.95
C LEU A 71 -1.21 -8.53 12.69
N VAL A 72 -1.70 -9.62 12.12
CA VAL A 72 -2.67 -10.54 12.71
C VAL A 72 -2.10 -11.95 12.75
N HIS A 73 -2.66 -12.81 13.63
CA HIS A 73 -2.30 -14.21 13.67
C HIS A 73 -2.59 -14.89 12.33
N ASP A 74 -1.71 -15.76 11.85
CA ASP A 74 -1.84 -16.39 10.52
C ASP A 74 -2.00 -15.39 9.36
N GLY A 75 -1.50 -14.17 9.50
CA GLY A 75 -1.35 -13.22 8.39
C GLY A 75 -0.32 -13.69 7.37
N ASN A 76 -0.28 -13.04 6.21
CA ASN A 76 0.68 -13.38 5.17
C ASN A 76 2.13 -13.17 5.65
N THR A 77 2.99 -14.12 5.35
CA THR A 77 4.43 -14.00 5.53
C THR A 77 5.03 -13.06 4.48
N MET A 78 6.20 -12.49 4.74
CA MET A 78 6.91 -11.66 3.76
C MET A 78 7.16 -12.40 2.45
N GLN A 79 7.48 -13.70 2.52
CA GLN A 79 7.68 -14.52 1.31
C GLN A 79 6.39 -14.63 0.49
N GLU A 80 5.25 -14.82 1.11
CA GLU A 80 3.94 -14.84 0.44
C GLU A 80 3.60 -13.48 -0.17
N VAL A 81 3.87 -12.38 0.55
CA VAL A 81 3.69 -11.02 0.04
C VAL A 81 4.51 -10.80 -1.23
N ILE A 82 5.78 -11.22 -1.25
CA ILE A 82 6.66 -11.12 -2.42
C ILE A 82 6.11 -11.94 -3.59
N VAL A 83 5.63 -13.17 -3.35
CA VAL A 83 5.01 -14.01 -4.38
C VAL A 83 3.78 -13.32 -4.98
N VAL A 84 2.93 -12.74 -4.13
CA VAL A 84 1.73 -11.99 -4.56
C VAL A 84 2.12 -10.75 -5.35
N ALA A 85 3.09 -9.96 -4.88
CA ALA A 85 3.55 -8.75 -5.55
C ALA A 85 4.02 -9.03 -6.99
N LYS A 86 4.85 -10.07 -7.17
CA LYS A 86 5.30 -10.52 -8.51
C LYS A 86 4.15 -11.01 -9.39
N ALA A 87 3.18 -11.70 -8.82
CA ALA A 87 2.01 -12.19 -9.56
C ALA A 87 1.10 -11.03 -10.01
N LEU A 88 0.94 -10.01 -9.18
CA LEU A 88 0.18 -8.79 -9.50
C LEU A 88 0.87 -7.97 -10.59
N GLU A 89 2.19 -7.78 -10.50
CA GLU A 89 2.99 -7.14 -11.55
C GLU A 89 2.81 -7.87 -12.88
N LYS A 90 2.99 -9.19 -12.90
CA LYS A 90 2.78 -10.03 -14.10
C LYS A 90 1.35 -9.96 -14.64
N ALA A 91 0.36 -9.74 -13.78
CA ALA A 91 -1.05 -9.59 -14.17
C ALA A 91 -1.36 -8.22 -14.79
N GLY A 92 -0.46 -7.24 -14.66
CA GLY A 92 -0.58 -5.91 -15.27
C GLY A 92 -0.84 -4.77 -14.29
N VAL A 93 -0.54 -4.94 -13.00
CA VAL A 93 -0.43 -3.82 -12.05
C VAL A 93 0.72 -2.93 -12.51
N THR A 94 0.54 -1.61 -12.44
CA THR A 94 1.54 -0.61 -12.88
C THR A 94 2.27 0.06 -11.73
N LEU A 95 1.72 0.02 -10.53
CA LEU A 95 2.41 0.44 -9.31
C LEU A 95 1.78 -0.22 -8.08
N LEU A 96 2.58 -0.48 -7.06
CA LEU A 96 2.13 -1.02 -5.77
C LEU A 96 2.04 0.10 -4.74
N ASN A 97 0.92 0.16 -4.03
CA ASN A 97 0.77 0.98 -2.85
C ASN A 97 0.84 0.10 -1.58
N THR A 98 1.34 0.67 -0.50
CA THR A 98 1.57 -0.06 0.75
C THR A 98 0.35 0.01 1.66
N GLY A 99 -0.09 -1.14 2.17
CA GLY A 99 -0.96 -1.27 3.34
C GLY A 99 -0.19 -1.93 4.48
N ILE A 100 -0.37 -1.44 5.71
CA ILE A 100 0.26 -1.99 6.91
C ILE A 100 -0.80 -2.16 8.00
N GLY A 101 -0.94 -3.41 8.44
CA GLY A 101 -1.85 -3.80 9.51
C GLY A 101 -3.32 -3.86 9.11
N TRP A 102 -4.02 -4.84 9.63
CA TRP A 102 -5.46 -4.92 9.53
C TRP A 102 -6.12 -3.96 10.53
N HIS A 103 -7.35 -3.53 10.27
CA HIS A 103 -8.09 -2.67 11.20
C HIS A 103 -8.31 -3.32 12.57
N GLU A 104 -8.39 -4.63 12.63
CA GLU A 104 -8.52 -5.39 13.88
C GLU A 104 -7.17 -5.71 14.56
N ALA A 105 -6.05 -5.39 13.92
CA ALA A 105 -4.74 -5.62 14.50
C ALA A 105 -4.57 -4.79 15.78
N ARG A 106 -4.09 -5.43 16.84
CA ARG A 106 -3.85 -4.77 18.13
C ARG A 106 -2.55 -3.97 18.17
N ILE A 107 -1.70 -4.15 17.16
CA ILE A 107 -0.43 -3.43 17.01
C ILE A 107 -0.71 -2.12 16.27
N PRO A 108 -0.44 -0.97 16.88
CA PRO A 108 -0.71 0.31 16.24
C PRO A 108 0.26 0.56 15.08
N THR A 109 -0.23 1.14 13.99
CA THR A 109 0.57 1.42 12.79
C THR A 109 0.62 2.90 12.41
N ILE A 110 -0.36 3.69 12.86
CA ILE A 110 -0.55 5.08 12.43
C ILE A 110 -0.92 6.02 13.59
N VAL A 111 -0.41 5.76 14.78
CA VAL A 111 -0.58 6.61 15.97
C VAL A 111 0.72 7.34 16.32
N THR A 112 0.65 8.32 17.22
CA THR A 112 1.79 9.17 17.63
C THR A 112 3.00 8.36 18.13
N SER A 113 2.76 7.26 18.85
CA SER A 113 3.83 6.41 19.39
C SER A 113 4.59 5.59 18.34
N VAL A 114 4.07 5.47 17.12
CA VAL A 114 4.76 4.79 16.02
C VAL A 114 5.75 5.77 15.39
N PRO A 115 7.04 5.43 15.28
CA PRO A 115 8.04 6.30 14.65
C PRO A 115 7.69 6.66 13.21
N ARG A 116 8.24 7.79 12.73
CA ARG A 116 8.15 8.15 11.31
C ARG A 116 8.85 7.09 10.47
N ALA A 117 8.28 6.77 9.31
CA ALA A 117 8.78 5.75 8.38
C ALA A 117 9.05 4.37 9.03
N ALA A 118 8.34 4.01 10.10
CA ALA A 118 8.59 2.77 10.86
C ALA A 118 8.54 1.48 10.02
N PHE A 119 7.92 1.52 8.85
CA PHE A 119 7.76 0.35 7.97
C PHE A 119 8.58 0.43 6.69
N ALA A 120 9.56 1.34 6.63
CA ALA A 120 10.42 1.55 5.46
C ALA A 120 11.14 0.27 5.00
N ASP A 121 11.69 -0.52 5.94
CA ASP A 121 12.41 -1.76 5.62
C ASP A 121 11.49 -2.82 5.00
N VAL A 122 10.25 -2.91 5.47
CA VAL A 122 9.23 -3.82 4.91
C VAL A 122 8.91 -3.44 3.45
N ILE A 123 8.79 -2.14 3.19
CA ILE A 123 8.51 -1.62 1.85
C ILE A 123 9.71 -1.84 0.93
N ALA A 124 10.91 -1.52 1.40
CA ALA A 124 12.16 -1.71 0.68
C ALA A 124 12.39 -3.20 0.32
N GLU A 125 12.01 -4.12 1.22
CA GLU A 125 12.10 -5.55 0.93
C GLU A 125 11.23 -5.94 -0.26
N VAL A 126 9.96 -5.54 -0.28
CA VAL A 126 9.06 -5.83 -1.42
C VAL A 126 9.58 -5.17 -2.70
N LYS A 127 10.03 -3.91 -2.62
CA LYS A 127 10.57 -3.16 -3.75
C LYS A 127 11.74 -3.88 -4.44
N ARG A 128 12.62 -4.56 -3.71
CA ARG A 128 13.74 -5.32 -4.29
C ARG A 128 13.31 -6.47 -5.20
N HIS A 129 12.03 -6.87 -5.14
CA HIS A 129 11.52 -8.06 -5.82
C HIS A 129 10.57 -7.76 -6.99
N VAL A 130 10.25 -6.49 -7.24
CA VAL A 130 9.39 -6.01 -8.34
C VAL A 130 10.12 -4.96 -9.15
N THR A 131 9.67 -4.73 -10.39
CA THR A 131 10.24 -3.69 -11.28
C THR A 131 9.33 -2.47 -11.41
N ILE A 132 8.07 -2.60 -11.01
CA ILE A 132 7.11 -1.50 -10.99
C ILE A 132 7.32 -0.60 -9.76
N PRO A 133 6.98 0.70 -9.84
CA PRO A 133 7.12 1.61 -8.72
C PRO A 133 6.37 1.17 -7.47
N VAL A 134 6.97 1.42 -6.30
CA VAL A 134 6.39 1.13 -4.99
C VAL A 134 6.18 2.44 -4.22
N ILE A 135 4.98 2.60 -3.68
CA ILE A 135 4.56 3.78 -2.90
C ILE A 135 4.70 3.46 -1.41
N ALA A 136 5.47 4.27 -0.68
CA ALA A 136 5.54 4.18 0.78
C ALA A 136 4.35 4.90 1.43
N ALA A 137 3.76 4.26 2.40
CA ALA A 137 2.71 4.81 3.25
C ALA A 137 3.04 4.59 4.74
N ASN A 138 2.15 5.02 5.61
CA ASN A 138 2.22 4.90 7.07
C ASN A 138 3.36 5.70 7.72
N ARG A 139 2.97 6.68 8.53
CA ARG A 139 3.88 7.53 9.32
C ARG A 139 4.86 8.38 8.49
N VAL A 140 4.54 8.70 7.25
CA VAL A 140 5.19 9.76 6.48
C VAL A 140 4.35 11.04 6.67
N ASN A 141 4.90 12.06 7.32
CA ASN A 141 4.19 13.29 7.66
C ASN A 141 5.04 14.56 7.55
N MET A 142 6.31 14.42 7.19
CA MET A 142 7.26 15.54 6.99
C MET A 142 8.01 15.35 5.66
N PRO A 143 8.38 16.46 4.98
CA PRO A 143 9.13 16.40 3.72
C PRO A 143 10.47 15.66 3.87
N GLU A 144 11.20 15.88 4.94
CA GLU A 144 12.51 15.24 5.18
C GLU A 144 12.38 13.71 5.25
N THR A 145 11.29 13.22 5.87
CA THR A 145 11.02 11.78 5.94
C THR A 145 10.69 11.22 4.56
N ALA A 146 9.93 11.96 3.75
CA ALA A 146 9.60 11.56 2.38
C ALA A 146 10.87 11.52 1.50
N GLU A 147 11.67 12.59 1.53
CA GLU A 147 12.92 12.68 0.77
C GLU A 147 13.93 11.59 1.18
N GLN A 148 14.03 11.29 2.47
CA GLN A 148 14.90 10.21 2.94
C GLN A 148 14.53 8.86 2.34
N LEU A 149 13.24 8.50 2.36
CA LEU A 149 12.75 7.23 1.77
C LEU A 149 13.10 7.10 0.28
N LEU A 150 13.00 8.20 -0.46
CA LEU A 150 13.34 8.23 -1.89
C LEU A 150 14.86 8.18 -2.09
N ALA A 151 15.63 8.97 -1.35
CA ALA A 151 17.10 9.03 -1.46
C ALA A 151 17.76 7.70 -1.11
N GLU A 152 17.24 7.00 -0.11
CA GLU A 152 17.71 5.67 0.31
C GLU A 152 17.15 4.52 -0.57
N ASN A 153 16.41 4.86 -1.63
CA ASN A 153 15.79 3.91 -2.55
C ASN A 153 14.87 2.89 -1.87
N GLN A 154 14.24 3.28 -0.75
CA GLN A 154 13.30 2.44 -0.02
C GLN A 154 11.89 2.45 -0.65
N ALA A 155 11.56 3.52 -1.38
CA ALA A 155 10.33 3.64 -2.17
C ALA A 155 10.60 4.49 -3.42
N ASP A 156 9.66 4.51 -4.36
CA ASP A 156 9.69 5.38 -5.55
C ASP A 156 8.79 6.60 -5.40
N LEU A 157 7.73 6.48 -4.60
CA LEU A 157 6.77 7.54 -4.28
C LEU A 157 6.38 7.43 -2.80
N VAL A 158 5.75 8.49 -2.29
CA VAL A 158 5.17 8.51 -0.95
C VAL A 158 3.69 8.85 -1.01
N GLN A 159 2.91 8.26 -0.12
CA GLN A 159 1.49 8.54 0.06
C GLN A 159 1.21 9.04 1.47
N MET A 160 0.37 10.07 1.53
CA MET A 160 -0.11 10.64 2.77
C MET A 160 -1.61 10.94 2.65
N ALA A 161 -2.37 10.82 3.74
CA ALA A 161 -3.76 11.26 3.81
C ALA A 161 -3.93 12.35 4.87
N ARG A 162 -3.76 12.00 6.14
CA ARG A 162 -3.96 12.93 7.26
C ARG A 162 -3.01 14.13 7.29
N PRO A 163 -1.76 14.05 6.82
CA PRO A 163 -0.93 15.25 6.66
C PRO A 163 -1.58 16.31 5.77
N PHE A 164 -2.29 15.92 4.71
CA PHE A 164 -3.01 16.86 3.84
C PHE A 164 -4.32 17.39 4.45
N LEU A 165 -4.91 16.64 5.40
CA LEU A 165 -6.04 17.17 6.20
C LEU A 165 -5.56 18.21 7.20
N ALA A 166 -4.38 18.00 7.79
CA ALA A 166 -3.78 18.93 8.73
C ALA A 166 -3.25 20.19 8.02
N ASP A 167 -2.73 20.04 6.81
CA ASP A 167 -2.19 21.13 5.98
C ASP A 167 -2.44 20.88 4.49
N PRO A 168 -3.48 21.47 3.91
CA PRO A 168 -3.75 21.35 2.46
C PRO A 168 -2.63 21.87 1.57
N ASP A 169 -1.83 22.82 2.06
CA ASP A 169 -0.72 23.44 1.34
C ASP A 169 0.63 22.73 1.57
N TRP A 170 0.59 21.55 2.15
CA TRP A 170 1.79 20.79 2.55
C TRP A 170 2.81 20.69 1.40
N VAL A 171 2.37 20.27 0.20
CA VAL A 171 3.26 20.11 -0.96
C VAL A 171 3.82 21.44 -1.43
N ALA A 172 2.98 22.50 -1.48
CA ALA A 172 3.42 23.84 -1.87
C ALA A 172 4.48 24.38 -0.91
N LYS A 173 4.26 24.25 0.42
CA LYS A 173 5.24 24.65 1.44
C LYS A 173 6.53 23.85 1.34
N ALA A 174 6.44 22.53 1.17
CA ALA A 174 7.60 21.66 0.99
C ALA A 174 8.44 22.09 -0.23
N SER A 175 7.79 22.33 -1.38
CA SER A 175 8.49 22.75 -2.62
C SER A 175 9.17 24.11 -2.54
N LEU A 176 8.70 24.99 -1.64
CA LEU A 176 9.27 26.30 -1.39
C LEU A 176 10.31 26.31 -0.26
N GLY A 177 10.63 25.14 0.32
CA GLY A 177 11.52 25.03 1.48
C GLY A 177 10.96 25.61 2.78
N GLN A 178 9.64 25.79 2.87
CA GLN A 178 8.93 26.36 4.02
C GLN A 178 8.41 25.27 4.96
N THR A 179 9.24 24.29 5.28
CA THR A 179 8.85 23.11 6.08
C THR A 179 8.39 23.46 7.49
N ASP A 180 8.98 24.51 8.07
CA ASP A 180 8.63 25.03 9.41
C ASP A 180 7.20 25.60 9.46
N LEU A 181 6.62 25.96 8.32
CA LEU A 181 5.25 26.47 8.21
C LEU A 181 4.20 25.34 8.01
N ILE A 182 4.64 24.10 7.88
CA ILE A 182 3.73 22.97 7.72
C ILE A 182 3.04 22.65 9.06
N ASN A 183 1.71 22.66 9.07
CA ASN A 183 0.93 22.17 10.20
C ASN A 183 0.99 20.63 10.23
N THR A 184 1.92 20.08 11.00
CA THR A 184 2.25 18.66 10.98
C THR A 184 1.18 17.80 11.63
N CYS A 185 0.67 16.80 10.91
CA CYS A 185 -0.18 15.77 11.50
C CYS A 185 0.59 14.93 12.54
N ILE A 186 0.15 14.96 13.78
CA ILE A 186 0.78 14.23 14.89
C ILE A 186 0.28 12.78 15.05
N GLY A 187 -0.68 12.34 14.25
CA GLY A 187 -1.22 10.96 14.34
C GLY A 187 -2.05 10.70 15.58
N CYS A 188 -2.76 11.70 16.11
CA CYS A 188 -3.58 11.56 17.33
C CYS A 188 -4.86 10.75 17.14
N ASN A 189 -5.35 10.59 15.91
CA ASN A 189 -6.58 9.85 15.57
C ASN A 189 -7.84 10.37 16.29
N GLN A 190 -7.95 11.69 16.56
CA GLN A 190 -9.05 12.25 17.35
C GLN A 190 -10.12 12.93 16.51
N ALA A 191 -9.78 13.54 15.37
CA ALA A 191 -10.70 14.38 14.61
C ALA A 191 -10.66 14.16 13.10
N CYS A 192 -10.09 13.05 12.65
CA CYS A 192 -9.95 12.74 11.22
C CYS A 192 -10.63 11.44 10.80
#